data_0038e497abd854b23a5dcd84351c038b
#
_entry.id   0038e497abd854b23a5dcd84351c038b
#
_cell.length_a   1.000
_cell.length_b   1.000
_cell.length_c   1.000
_cell.angle_alpha   90.00
_cell.angle_beta   90.00
_cell.angle_gamma   90.00
#
_symmetry.space_group_name_H-M   'P 1'
#
loop_
_entity.id
_entity.type
_entity.pdbx_description
1 polymer ?
#
loop_
_entity_poly.entity_id
_entity_poly.type
_entity_poly.pdbx_seq_one_letter_code
_entity_poly.pdbx_strand_id
1 'polypeptide(L)'
;MQQDLAGRVALVTGAGAGIGRATARALAARGAIVGVNDLKQELVDAAVADITAAGGKAFAVVQNVATREGIGQAVRQAAEHGSRFDILVNNAAWVRYQSAAEIQDDTMDRMLDIGFKAVIWGIQAAAEAMDPERGGAIVNVASTAALKSAPASMVYSGIKAGVLGITRAAAAELGGRGIRVNAVCPSAVPTEGTQRNRNAERDARRIASTPMGRLGTVEDVASGIAFLASDEARFITAQALVVDGGITFTTL
;
A
#
# COMPACT_ATOMS: atom_id res chain seq x y z
N MET A 1 21.17 3.15 -9.44
CA MET A 1 20.24 3.15 -8.27
C MET A 1 20.88 2.36 -7.16
N GLN A 2 20.70 2.79 -5.92
CA GLN A 2 21.25 2.13 -4.74
C GLN A 2 20.55 0.78 -4.53
N GLN A 3 21.30 -0.30 -4.31
CA GLN A 3 20.79 -1.68 -4.15
C GLN A 3 20.61 -2.02 -2.65
N ASP A 4 20.04 -1.09 -1.90
CA ASP A 4 19.92 -1.15 -0.44
C ASP A 4 18.86 -2.14 0.08
N LEU A 5 18.03 -2.68 -0.83
CA LEU A 5 17.09 -3.77 -0.56
C LEU A 5 17.57 -5.12 -1.15
N ALA A 6 18.86 -5.22 -1.54
CA ALA A 6 19.39 -6.41 -2.16
C ALA A 6 19.16 -7.66 -1.31
N GLY A 7 18.51 -8.68 -1.90
CA GLY A 7 18.20 -9.95 -1.26
C GLY A 7 17.06 -9.92 -0.23
N ARG A 8 16.42 -8.79 0.02
CA ARG A 8 15.19 -8.72 0.84
C ARG A 8 14.00 -9.23 0.05
N VAL A 9 13.09 -9.89 0.74
CA VAL A 9 11.85 -10.41 0.17
C VAL A 9 10.68 -9.52 0.57
N ALA A 10 9.97 -9.03 -0.43
CA ALA A 10 8.82 -8.14 -0.26
C ALA A 10 7.55 -8.79 -0.82
N LEU A 11 6.40 -8.52 -0.19
CA LEU A 11 5.07 -8.78 -0.75
C LEU A 11 4.34 -7.44 -0.90
N VAL A 12 3.80 -7.18 -2.09
CA VAL A 12 2.95 -6.02 -2.34
C VAL A 12 1.56 -6.49 -2.75
N THR A 13 0.53 -6.15 -1.95
CA THR A 13 -0.85 -6.55 -2.24
C THR A 13 -1.51 -5.57 -3.21
N GLY A 14 -2.36 -6.09 -4.14
CA GLY A 14 -2.95 -5.28 -5.20
C GLY A 14 -1.91 -4.70 -6.15
N ALA A 15 -0.86 -5.49 -6.45
CA ALA A 15 0.30 -5.03 -7.22
C ALA A 15 0.17 -5.25 -8.74
N GLY A 16 -0.97 -5.74 -9.21
CA GLY A 16 -1.24 -5.90 -10.65
C GLY A 16 -1.38 -4.57 -11.40
N ALA A 17 -1.69 -3.46 -10.71
CA ALA A 17 -1.90 -2.14 -11.34
C ALA A 17 -1.57 -0.98 -10.38
N GLY A 18 -1.56 0.23 -10.90
CA GLY A 18 -1.53 1.49 -10.16
C GLY A 18 -0.38 1.63 -9.17
N ILE A 19 -0.68 2.12 -7.96
CA ILE A 19 0.32 2.35 -6.90
C ILE A 19 1.04 1.06 -6.51
N GLY A 20 0.31 -0.06 -6.42
CA GLY A 20 0.91 -1.36 -6.06
C GLY A 20 1.96 -1.81 -7.09
N ARG A 21 1.65 -1.72 -8.39
CA ARG A 21 2.59 -2.06 -9.47
C ARG A 21 3.82 -1.15 -9.47
N ALA A 22 3.62 0.16 -9.33
CA ALA A 22 4.72 1.11 -9.23
C ALA A 22 5.59 0.84 -7.99
N THR A 23 4.98 0.49 -6.85
CA THR A 23 5.70 0.10 -5.63
C THR A 23 6.51 -1.17 -5.82
N ALA A 24 5.93 -2.21 -6.44
CA ALA A 24 6.65 -3.45 -6.73
C ALA A 24 7.88 -3.19 -7.61
N ARG A 25 7.74 -2.35 -8.66
CA ARG A 25 8.85 -1.90 -9.51
C ARG A 25 9.92 -1.15 -8.72
N ALA A 26 9.51 -0.21 -7.86
CA ALA A 26 10.44 0.60 -7.07
C ALA A 26 11.26 -0.26 -6.09
N LEU A 27 10.63 -1.21 -5.41
CA LEU A 27 11.31 -2.15 -4.52
C LEU A 27 12.27 -3.08 -5.29
N ALA A 28 11.84 -3.64 -6.42
CA ALA A 28 12.66 -4.50 -7.26
C ALA A 28 13.87 -3.74 -7.85
N ALA A 29 13.70 -2.49 -8.26
CA ALA A 29 14.78 -1.63 -8.75
C ALA A 29 15.84 -1.33 -7.67
N ARG A 30 15.49 -1.43 -6.37
CA ARG A 30 16.39 -1.33 -5.22
C ARG A 30 16.96 -2.71 -4.78
N GLY A 31 16.71 -3.77 -5.56
CA GLY A 31 17.28 -5.11 -5.37
C GLY A 31 16.42 -6.10 -4.57
N ALA A 32 15.20 -5.74 -4.18
CA ALA A 32 14.29 -6.68 -3.53
C ALA A 32 13.80 -7.77 -4.49
N ILE A 33 13.46 -8.93 -3.93
CA ILE A 33 12.72 -10.01 -4.59
C ILE A 33 11.25 -9.79 -4.24
N VAL A 34 10.40 -9.47 -5.23
CA VAL A 34 9.06 -8.96 -4.96
C VAL A 34 7.97 -9.96 -5.35
N GLY A 35 7.20 -10.41 -4.38
CA GLY A 35 5.93 -11.09 -4.61
C GLY A 35 4.88 -10.07 -5.06
N VAL A 36 4.41 -10.22 -6.29
CA VAL A 36 3.37 -9.40 -6.89
C VAL A 36 2.03 -10.07 -6.63
N ASN A 37 1.23 -9.52 -5.72
CA ASN A 37 -0.08 -10.09 -5.43
C ASN A 37 -1.21 -9.31 -6.09
N ASP A 38 -2.14 -10.03 -6.71
CA ASP A 38 -3.45 -9.57 -7.15
C ASP A 38 -4.42 -10.76 -7.25
N LEU A 39 -5.71 -10.48 -7.49
CA LEU A 39 -6.73 -11.50 -7.76
C LEU A 39 -6.67 -12.04 -9.20
N LYS A 40 -6.18 -11.23 -10.13
CA LYS A 40 -6.20 -11.50 -11.56
C LYS A 40 -4.84 -11.95 -12.04
N GLN A 41 -4.73 -13.22 -12.45
CA GLN A 41 -3.50 -13.81 -12.96
C GLN A 41 -2.86 -12.97 -14.06
N GLU A 42 -3.65 -12.49 -15.04
CA GLU A 42 -3.15 -11.72 -16.17
C GLU A 42 -2.49 -10.38 -15.74
N LEU A 43 -2.99 -9.74 -14.68
CA LEU A 43 -2.38 -8.51 -14.15
C LEU A 43 -1.08 -8.79 -13.39
N VAL A 44 -1.05 -9.91 -12.66
CA VAL A 44 0.14 -10.36 -11.94
C VAL A 44 1.24 -10.71 -12.94
N ASP A 45 0.93 -11.50 -13.97
CA ASP A 45 1.91 -11.93 -14.98
C ASP A 45 2.48 -10.73 -15.75
N ALA A 46 1.62 -9.77 -16.13
CA ALA A 46 2.05 -8.54 -16.79
C ALA A 46 2.99 -7.69 -15.90
N ALA A 47 2.70 -7.59 -14.60
CA ALA A 47 3.53 -6.84 -13.66
C ALA A 47 4.87 -7.55 -13.39
N VAL A 48 4.87 -8.88 -13.26
CA VAL A 48 6.11 -9.68 -13.11
C VAL A 48 6.98 -9.58 -14.35
N ALA A 49 6.39 -9.70 -15.55
CA ALA A 49 7.12 -9.57 -16.82
C ALA A 49 7.76 -8.18 -16.97
N ASP A 50 7.04 -7.12 -16.62
CA ASP A 50 7.51 -5.74 -16.66
C ASP A 50 8.73 -5.51 -15.71
N ILE A 51 8.63 -6.01 -14.48
CA ILE A 51 9.72 -5.91 -13.50
C ILE A 51 10.95 -6.70 -13.96
N THR A 52 10.75 -7.91 -14.47
CA THR A 52 11.83 -8.78 -14.95
C THR A 52 12.51 -8.21 -16.19
N ALA A 53 11.73 -7.65 -17.14
CA ALA A 53 12.27 -6.98 -18.31
C ALA A 53 13.13 -5.75 -17.94
N ALA A 54 12.82 -5.10 -16.82
CA ALA A 54 13.63 -4.00 -16.26
C ALA A 54 14.85 -4.47 -15.45
N GLY A 55 15.13 -5.78 -15.39
CA GLY A 55 16.26 -6.39 -14.66
C GLY A 55 16.00 -6.59 -13.17
N GLY A 56 14.78 -6.38 -12.69
CA GLY A 56 14.37 -6.66 -11.31
C GLY A 56 14.02 -8.14 -11.10
N LYS A 57 13.77 -8.50 -9.82
CA LYS A 57 13.34 -9.85 -9.43
C LYS A 57 11.92 -9.80 -8.90
N ALA A 58 11.01 -10.54 -9.53
CA ALA A 58 9.62 -10.64 -9.09
C ALA A 58 9.05 -12.06 -9.36
N PHE A 59 8.01 -12.41 -8.60
CA PHE A 59 7.27 -13.66 -8.76
C PHE A 59 5.78 -13.45 -8.52
N ALA A 60 4.95 -14.32 -9.07
CA ALA A 60 3.50 -14.23 -9.01
C ALA A 60 2.97 -14.77 -7.68
N VAL A 61 2.00 -14.05 -7.08
CA VAL A 61 1.25 -14.46 -5.89
C VAL A 61 -0.24 -14.16 -6.13
N VAL A 62 -0.98 -15.13 -6.68
CA VAL A 62 -2.40 -14.96 -7.00
C VAL A 62 -3.24 -15.45 -5.82
N GLN A 63 -3.63 -14.52 -4.95
CA GLN A 63 -4.37 -14.81 -3.72
C GLN A 63 -5.40 -13.72 -3.41
N ASN A 64 -6.52 -14.12 -2.80
CA ASN A 64 -7.54 -13.20 -2.32
C ASN A 64 -7.20 -12.68 -0.92
N VAL A 65 -6.59 -11.50 -0.83
CA VAL A 65 -6.20 -10.89 0.45
C VAL A 65 -7.39 -10.36 1.27
N ALA A 66 -8.61 -10.35 0.73
CA ALA A 66 -9.81 -10.00 1.50
C ALA A 66 -10.18 -11.07 2.54
N THR A 67 -9.55 -12.25 2.52
CA THR A 67 -9.74 -13.31 3.50
C THR A 67 -8.48 -13.51 4.34
N ARG A 68 -8.65 -13.89 5.61
CA ARG A 68 -7.53 -14.18 6.51
C ARG A 68 -6.63 -15.29 5.96
N GLU A 69 -7.25 -16.33 5.38
CA GLU A 69 -6.52 -17.44 4.76
C GLU A 69 -5.70 -16.97 3.56
N GLY A 70 -6.31 -16.19 2.65
CA GLY A 70 -5.65 -15.76 1.41
C GLY A 70 -4.45 -14.85 1.66
N ILE A 71 -4.54 -13.87 2.58
CA ILE A 71 -3.38 -13.04 2.92
C ILE A 71 -2.30 -13.87 3.64
N GLY A 72 -2.69 -14.81 4.51
CA GLY A 72 -1.75 -15.72 5.15
C GLY A 72 -1.01 -16.60 4.13
N GLN A 73 -1.72 -17.14 3.13
CA GLN A 73 -1.10 -17.89 2.03
C GLN A 73 -0.17 -17.01 1.18
N ALA A 74 -0.56 -15.77 0.89
CA ALA A 74 0.28 -14.85 0.13
C ALA A 74 1.62 -14.56 0.84
N VAL A 75 1.60 -14.34 2.16
CA VAL A 75 2.81 -14.13 2.96
C VAL A 75 3.66 -15.39 3.02
N ARG A 76 3.07 -16.57 3.25
CA ARG A 76 3.81 -17.84 3.25
C ARG A 76 4.48 -18.11 1.91
N GLN A 77 3.78 -17.96 0.80
CA GLN A 77 4.35 -18.12 -0.55
C GLN A 77 5.55 -17.18 -0.78
N ALA A 78 5.45 -15.93 -0.30
CA ALA A 78 6.56 -14.99 -0.41
C ALA A 78 7.76 -15.41 0.45
N ALA A 79 7.53 -15.83 1.68
CA ALA A 79 8.57 -16.30 2.58
C ALA A 79 9.28 -17.57 2.07
N GLU A 80 8.51 -18.54 1.55
CA GLU A 80 9.04 -19.79 0.98
C GLU A 80 9.87 -19.52 -0.28
N HIS A 81 9.38 -18.66 -1.19
CA HIS A 81 10.07 -18.34 -2.44
C HIS A 81 11.45 -17.72 -2.20
N GLY A 82 11.57 -16.83 -1.22
CA GLY A 82 12.82 -16.13 -0.91
C GLY A 82 13.59 -16.70 0.28
N SER A 83 13.10 -17.75 0.95
CA SER A 83 13.64 -18.31 2.19
C SER A 83 13.80 -17.27 3.33
N ARG A 84 13.01 -16.19 3.26
CA ARG A 84 12.92 -15.11 4.25
C ARG A 84 11.72 -14.21 3.93
N PHE A 85 11.32 -13.37 4.89
CA PHE A 85 10.31 -12.36 4.65
C PHE A 85 10.66 -11.07 5.39
N ASP A 86 10.73 -9.93 4.67
CA ASP A 86 11.28 -8.68 5.21
C ASP A 86 10.35 -7.49 5.08
N ILE A 87 9.53 -7.45 4.02
CA ILE A 87 8.74 -6.27 3.68
C ILE A 87 7.32 -6.69 3.31
N LEU A 88 6.33 -6.09 3.99
CA LEU A 88 4.92 -6.15 3.57
C LEU A 88 4.44 -4.75 3.18
N VAL A 89 3.80 -4.65 2.01
CA VAL A 89 3.06 -3.46 1.60
C VAL A 89 1.57 -3.81 1.48
N ASN A 90 0.76 -3.36 2.43
CA ASN A 90 -0.69 -3.46 2.40
C ASN A 90 -1.26 -2.35 1.53
N ASN A 91 -1.38 -2.61 0.21
CA ASN A 91 -1.85 -1.64 -0.78
C ASN A 91 -3.23 -2.01 -1.35
N ALA A 92 -3.62 -3.26 -1.36
CA ALA A 92 -4.90 -3.69 -1.93
C ALA A 92 -6.07 -2.88 -1.37
N ALA A 93 -6.94 -2.39 -2.25
CA ALA A 93 -8.11 -1.64 -1.89
C ALA A 93 -9.21 -1.80 -2.96
N TRP A 94 -10.45 -1.74 -2.51
CA TRP A 94 -11.60 -1.55 -3.37
C TRP A 94 -12.44 -0.41 -2.78
N VAL A 95 -12.87 0.53 -3.61
CA VAL A 95 -13.50 1.77 -3.15
C VAL A 95 -14.77 2.05 -3.93
N ARG A 96 -15.85 2.32 -3.23
CA ARG A 96 -17.08 2.89 -3.76
C ARG A 96 -17.52 4.07 -2.90
N TYR A 97 -17.65 5.23 -3.53
CA TYR A 97 -18.14 6.43 -2.87
C TYR A 97 -19.67 6.42 -2.90
N GLN A 98 -20.31 6.61 -1.74
CA GLN A 98 -21.77 6.63 -1.58
C GLN A 98 -22.14 7.73 -0.60
N SER A 99 -23.26 8.41 -0.85
CA SER A 99 -23.83 9.35 0.14
C SER A 99 -24.25 8.59 1.40
N ALA A 100 -24.35 9.29 2.52
CA ALA A 100 -24.71 8.67 3.81
C ALA A 100 -26.04 7.90 3.77
N ALA A 101 -26.98 8.36 2.93
CA ALA A 101 -28.30 7.72 2.77
C ALA A 101 -28.29 6.48 1.83
N GLU A 102 -27.19 6.26 1.08
CA GLU A 102 -27.10 5.23 0.03
C GLU A 102 -26.09 4.13 0.34
N ILE A 103 -25.49 4.14 1.54
CA ILE A 103 -24.55 3.11 1.95
C ILE A 103 -25.24 1.76 2.02
N GLN A 104 -24.70 0.77 1.31
CA GLN A 104 -25.21 -0.60 1.25
C GLN A 104 -24.28 -1.53 2.02
N ASP A 105 -24.85 -2.51 2.71
CA ASP A 105 -24.12 -3.45 3.58
C ASP A 105 -23.04 -4.23 2.81
N ASP A 106 -23.38 -4.81 1.67
CA ASP A 106 -22.44 -5.58 0.84
C ASP A 106 -21.25 -4.73 0.34
N THR A 107 -21.53 -3.47 0.02
CA THR A 107 -20.51 -2.51 -0.39
C THR A 107 -19.59 -2.14 0.78
N MET A 108 -20.16 -1.87 1.95
CA MET A 108 -19.43 -1.57 3.17
C MET A 108 -18.59 -2.77 3.62
N ASP A 109 -19.17 -3.96 3.66
CA ASP A 109 -18.48 -5.20 4.04
C ASP A 109 -17.29 -5.47 3.13
N ARG A 110 -17.45 -5.37 1.82
CA ARG A 110 -16.37 -5.53 0.86
C ARG A 110 -15.25 -4.51 1.06
N MET A 111 -15.58 -3.25 1.34
CA MET A 111 -14.59 -2.22 1.63
C MET A 111 -13.85 -2.50 2.94
N LEU A 112 -14.56 -2.96 3.97
CA LEU A 112 -13.98 -3.37 5.26
C LEU A 112 -13.07 -4.58 5.11
N ASP A 113 -13.50 -5.60 4.39
CA ASP A 113 -12.72 -6.83 4.21
C ASP A 113 -11.37 -6.54 3.53
N ILE A 114 -11.38 -5.78 2.44
CA ILE A 114 -10.16 -5.50 1.67
C ILE A 114 -9.33 -4.36 2.29
N GLY A 115 -9.99 -3.30 2.77
CA GLY A 115 -9.29 -2.07 3.18
C GLY A 115 -8.93 -2.01 4.66
N PHE A 116 -9.53 -2.85 5.52
CA PHE A 116 -9.35 -2.80 6.96
C PHE A 116 -8.94 -4.17 7.53
N LYS A 117 -9.77 -5.20 7.39
CA LYS A 117 -9.48 -6.54 7.93
C LYS A 117 -8.22 -7.14 7.31
N ALA A 118 -8.07 -7.03 5.98
CA ALA A 118 -6.87 -7.52 5.28
C ALA A 118 -5.58 -6.87 5.80
N VAL A 119 -5.62 -5.59 6.18
CA VAL A 119 -4.45 -4.90 6.76
C VAL A 119 -4.07 -5.53 8.10
N ILE A 120 -5.04 -5.80 8.98
CA ILE A 120 -4.79 -6.45 10.28
C ILE A 120 -4.21 -7.85 10.08
N TRP A 121 -4.85 -8.67 9.25
CA TRP A 121 -4.38 -10.04 8.99
C TRP A 121 -3.04 -10.08 8.25
N GLY A 122 -2.78 -9.10 7.38
CA GLY A 122 -1.49 -8.95 6.73
C GLY A 122 -0.37 -8.63 7.72
N ILE A 123 -0.62 -7.72 8.66
CA ILE A 123 0.33 -7.41 9.75
C ILE A 123 0.58 -8.65 10.61
N GLN A 124 -0.48 -9.38 11.00
CA GLN A 124 -0.35 -10.62 11.77
C GLN A 124 0.50 -11.66 11.03
N ALA A 125 0.19 -11.96 9.78
CA ALA A 125 0.92 -12.93 8.98
C ALA A 125 2.39 -12.52 8.75
N ALA A 126 2.64 -11.23 8.50
CA ALA A 126 3.99 -10.70 8.35
C ALA A 126 4.79 -10.81 9.65
N ALA A 127 4.18 -10.48 10.80
CA ALA A 127 4.83 -10.60 12.09
C ALA A 127 5.19 -12.06 12.43
N GLU A 128 4.37 -13.03 12.01
CA GLU A 128 4.66 -14.46 12.16
C GLU A 128 5.82 -14.93 11.27
N ALA A 129 5.92 -14.37 10.04
CA ALA A 129 6.91 -14.79 9.04
C ALA A 129 8.26 -14.05 9.13
N MET A 130 8.28 -12.85 9.70
CA MET A 130 9.52 -12.05 9.86
C MET A 130 10.39 -12.61 10.97
N ASP A 131 11.70 -12.73 10.68
CA ASP A 131 12.71 -13.18 11.62
C ASP A 131 12.87 -12.15 12.75
N PRO A 132 12.69 -12.54 14.02
CA PRO A 132 12.76 -11.62 15.15
C PRO A 132 14.17 -11.02 15.38
N GLU A 133 15.22 -11.63 14.84
CA GLU A 133 16.59 -11.09 14.96
C GLU A 133 16.90 -10.06 13.86
N ARG A 134 16.21 -10.14 12.71
CA ARG A 134 16.43 -9.24 11.58
C ARG A 134 15.41 -8.11 11.52
N GLY A 135 14.24 -8.32 12.15
CA GLY A 135 13.13 -7.39 12.06
C GLY A 135 12.51 -7.33 10.66
N GLY A 136 11.88 -6.21 10.33
CA GLY A 136 11.22 -6.00 9.05
C GLY A 136 10.57 -4.64 8.90
N ALA A 137 9.90 -4.43 7.77
CA ALA A 137 9.15 -3.21 7.50
C ALA A 137 7.74 -3.52 6.96
N ILE A 138 6.74 -2.92 7.55
CA ILE A 138 5.36 -2.97 7.09
C ILE A 138 4.92 -1.57 6.70
N VAL A 139 4.43 -1.39 5.47
CA VAL A 139 3.92 -0.10 4.98
C VAL A 139 2.46 -0.26 4.58
N ASN A 140 1.58 0.47 5.25
CA ASN A 140 0.15 0.45 4.99
C ASN A 140 -0.23 1.64 4.08
N VAL A 141 -0.90 1.39 2.96
CA VAL A 141 -1.39 2.46 2.09
C VAL A 141 -2.74 2.96 2.62
N ALA A 142 -2.68 4.09 3.34
CA ALA A 142 -3.84 4.82 3.82
C ALA A 142 -4.38 5.79 2.73
N SER A 143 -4.66 7.02 3.08
CA SER A 143 -5.09 8.11 2.18
C SER A 143 -5.11 9.43 2.93
N THR A 144 -5.01 10.56 2.24
CA THR A 144 -5.36 11.87 2.82
C THR A 144 -6.82 11.93 3.30
N ALA A 145 -7.70 11.05 2.80
CA ALA A 145 -9.07 10.88 3.31
C ALA A 145 -9.14 10.44 4.79
N ALA A 146 -8.05 9.91 5.34
CA ALA A 146 -7.90 9.63 6.77
C ALA A 146 -7.75 10.91 7.62
N LEU A 147 -7.36 12.02 7.00
CA LEU A 147 -7.01 13.30 7.65
C LEU A 147 -8.00 14.40 7.29
N LYS A 148 -8.43 14.46 6.02
CA LYS A 148 -9.36 15.45 5.47
C LYS A 148 -10.32 14.77 4.51
N SER A 149 -11.55 14.53 4.96
CA SER A 149 -12.56 13.77 4.23
C SER A 149 -13.33 14.63 3.24
N ALA A 150 -13.84 14.00 2.19
CA ALA A 150 -14.75 14.59 1.21
C ALA A 150 -16.18 14.05 1.40
N PRO A 151 -17.22 14.71 0.88
CA PRO A 151 -18.56 14.14 0.82
C PRO A 151 -18.56 12.76 0.14
N ALA A 152 -19.53 11.92 0.49
CA ALA A 152 -19.73 10.55 0.00
C ALA A 152 -18.56 9.57 0.31
N SER A 153 -17.62 9.92 1.21
CA SER A 153 -16.47 9.09 1.56
C SER A 153 -16.51 8.52 2.98
N MET A 154 -17.67 8.49 3.64
CA MET A 154 -17.79 8.12 5.06
C MET A 154 -17.12 6.78 5.37
N VAL A 155 -17.48 5.70 4.68
CA VAL A 155 -16.91 4.36 4.89
C VAL A 155 -15.40 4.36 4.55
N TYR A 156 -15.04 4.91 3.40
CA TYR A 156 -13.64 4.98 2.97
C TYR A 156 -12.76 5.76 3.93
N SER A 157 -13.21 6.95 4.36
CA SER A 157 -12.47 7.79 5.30
C SER A 157 -12.34 7.13 6.67
N GLY A 158 -13.41 6.48 7.16
CA GLY A 158 -13.38 5.70 8.40
C GLY A 158 -12.36 4.56 8.34
N ILE A 159 -12.36 3.78 7.25
CA ILE A 159 -11.38 2.72 7.02
C ILE A 159 -9.95 3.27 7.01
N LYS A 160 -9.69 4.32 6.23
CA LYS A 160 -8.34 4.87 6.10
C LYS A 160 -7.85 5.57 7.38
N ALA A 161 -8.73 6.18 8.16
CA ALA A 161 -8.42 6.67 9.50
C ALA A 161 -8.12 5.51 10.47
N GLY A 162 -8.90 4.44 10.40
CA GLY A 162 -8.65 3.21 11.16
C GLY A 162 -7.31 2.56 10.83
N VAL A 163 -6.88 2.56 9.57
CA VAL A 163 -5.55 2.08 9.16
C VAL A 163 -4.42 2.86 9.85
N LEU A 164 -4.57 4.17 10.09
CA LEU A 164 -3.60 4.94 10.87
C LEU A 164 -3.58 4.50 12.34
N GLY A 165 -4.74 4.17 12.93
CA GLY A 165 -4.83 3.60 14.26
C GLY A 165 -4.14 2.24 14.37
N ILE A 166 -4.44 1.34 13.42
CA ILE A 166 -3.81 0.01 13.31
C ILE A 166 -2.28 0.16 13.18
N THR A 167 -1.80 1.07 12.33
CA THR A 167 -0.37 1.33 12.12
C THR A 167 0.33 1.68 13.42
N ARG A 168 -0.23 2.59 14.23
CA ARG A 168 0.35 2.99 15.51
C ARG A 168 0.35 1.86 16.54
N ALA A 169 -0.76 1.14 16.66
CA ALA A 169 -0.87 0.01 17.59
C ALA A 169 0.13 -1.11 17.24
N ALA A 170 0.19 -1.51 15.96
CA ALA A 170 1.12 -2.53 15.50
C ALA A 170 2.60 -2.09 15.66
N ALA A 171 2.91 -0.81 15.42
CA ALA A 171 4.26 -0.28 15.64
C ALA A 171 4.69 -0.37 17.10
N ALA A 172 3.78 -0.07 18.03
CA ALA A 172 4.06 -0.17 19.46
C ALA A 172 4.29 -1.62 19.91
N GLU A 173 3.49 -2.56 19.38
CA GLU A 173 3.57 -3.98 19.71
C GLU A 173 4.81 -4.66 19.11
N LEU A 174 5.12 -4.36 17.84
CA LEU A 174 6.13 -5.08 17.06
C LEU A 174 7.52 -4.43 17.10
N GLY A 175 7.63 -3.21 17.63
CA GLY A 175 8.88 -2.45 17.66
C GLY A 175 10.00 -3.15 18.42
N GLY A 176 9.68 -3.86 19.52
CA GLY A 176 10.63 -4.67 20.30
C GLY A 176 11.23 -5.85 19.53
N ARG A 177 10.62 -6.23 18.39
CA ARG A 177 11.11 -7.26 17.46
C ARG A 177 11.82 -6.64 16.23
N GLY A 178 12.14 -5.36 16.24
CA GLY A 178 12.75 -4.68 15.12
C GLY A 178 11.83 -4.51 13.89
N ILE A 179 10.52 -4.73 14.03
CA ILE A 179 9.54 -4.58 12.94
C ILE A 179 8.98 -3.16 13.00
N ARG A 180 9.24 -2.38 11.95
CA ARG A 180 8.70 -1.03 11.79
C ARG A 180 7.37 -1.08 11.05
N VAL A 181 6.38 -0.34 11.53
CA VAL A 181 5.07 -0.25 10.87
C VAL A 181 4.73 1.21 10.62
N ASN A 182 4.58 1.59 9.36
CA ASN A 182 4.27 2.95 8.94
C ASN A 182 3.11 2.97 7.94
N ALA A 183 2.57 4.14 7.70
CA ALA A 183 1.56 4.37 6.68
C ALA A 183 2.01 5.42 5.67
N VAL A 184 1.51 5.32 4.43
CA VAL A 184 1.59 6.38 3.43
C VAL A 184 0.17 6.88 3.15
N CYS A 185 -0.01 8.20 3.08
CA CYS A 185 -1.28 8.86 2.81
C CYS A 185 -1.23 9.61 1.47
N PRO A 186 -1.51 8.95 0.35
CA PRO A 186 -1.59 9.61 -0.94
C PRO A 186 -2.82 10.52 -1.04
N SER A 187 -2.70 11.62 -1.81
CA SER A 187 -3.84 12.37 -2.32
C SER A 187 -4.40 11.73 -3.62
N ALA A 188 -5.00 12.55 -4.48
CA ALA A 188 -5.50 12.09 -5.77
C ALA A 188 -4.34 11.70 -6.70
N VAL A 189 -4.26 10.41 -6.99
CA VAL A 189 -3.32 9.82 -7.95
C VAL A 189 -4.11 9.14 -9.06
N PRO A 190 -3.98 9.57 -10.32
CA PRO A 190 -4.58 8.88 -11.45
C PRO A 190 -3.98 7.47 -11.61
N THR A 191 -4.84 6.46 -11.60
CA THR A 191 -4.48 5.07 -11.83
C THR A 191 -5.43 4.45 -12.83
N GLU A 192 -5.12 3.29 -13.39
CA GLU A 192 -6.01 2.55 -14.29
C GLU A 192 -7.38 2.28 -13.63
N GLY A 193 -7.39 1.99 -12.34
CA GLY A 193 -8.62 1.76 -11.57
C GLY A 193 -9.48 3.01 -11.36
N THR A 194 -8.89 4.19 -11.38
CA THR A 194 -9.59 5.47 -11.19
C THR A 194 -9.95 6.18 -12.49
N GLN A 195 -9.42 5.76 -13.64
CA GLN A 195 -9.65 6.42 -14.94
C GLN A 195 -11.11 6.52 -15.33
N ARG A 196 -11.92 5.48 -15.05
CA ARG A 196 -13.36 5.45 -15.37
C ARG A 196 -14.16 6.52 -14.62
N ASN A 197 -13.65 7.02 -13.50
CA ASN A 197 -14.30 8.01 -12.63
C ASN A 197 -13.61 9.38 -12.70
N ARG A 198 -12.75 9.62 -13.70
CA ARG A 198 -12.09 10.92 -13.86
C ARG A 198 -13.11 11.99 -14.24
N ASN A 199 -12.91 13.18 -13.66
CA ASN A 199 -13.67 14.37 -13.97
C ASN A 199 -12.68 15.54 -14.10
N ALA A 200 -12.57 16.11 -15.29
CA ALA A 200 -11.58 17.12 -15.61
C ALA A 200 -11.71 18.39 -14.73
N GLU A 201 -12.94 18.81 -14.42
CA GLU A 201 -13.19 19.98 -13.57
C GLU A 201 -12.75 19.72 -12.13
N ARG A 202 -13.04 18.52 -11.59
CA ARG A 202 -12.58 18.12 -10.27
C ARG A 202 -11.06 18.01 -10.21
N ASP A 203 -10.43 17.48 -11.26
CA ASP A 203 -8.97 17.37 -11.33
C ASP A 203 -8.34 18.76 -11.43
N ALA A 204 -8.90 19.70 -12.22
CA ALA A 204 -8.45 21.08 -12.30
C ALA A 204 -8.54 21.80 -10.94
N ARG A 205 -9.66 21.63 -10.20
CA ARG A 205 -9.79 22.18 -8.83
C ARG A 205 -8.74 21.62 -7.88
N ARG A 206 -8.47 20.32 -7.93
CA ARG A 206 -7.43 19.70 -7.11
C ARG A 206 -6.04 20.23 -7.43
N ILE A 207 -5.71 20.36 -8.71
CA ILE A 207 -4.44 20.94 -9.17
C ILE A 207 -4.29 22.36 -8.65
N ALA A 208 -5.33 23.20 -8.81
CA ALA A 208 -5.32 24.58 -8.33
C ALA A 208 -5.17 24.71 -6.80
N SER A 209 -5.65 23.71 -6.04
CA SER A 209 -5.53 23.66 -4.58
C SER A 209 -4.27 22.94 -4.09
N THR A 210 -3.44 22.40 -4.98
CA THR A 210 -2.20 21.70 -4.61
C THR A 210 -1.02 22.65 -4.74
N PRO A 211 -0.25 22.94 -3.69
CA PRO A 211 0.92 23.83 -3.75
C PRO A 211 1.92 23.48 -4.84
N MET A 212 2.14 22.18 -5.10
CA MET A 212 3.02 21.71 -6.18
C MET A 212 2.40 21.83 -7.59
N GLY A 213 1.17 22.34 -7.73
CA GLY A 213 0.53 22.65 -9.01
C GLY A 213 0.23 21.44 -9.91
N ARG A 214 0.18 20.23 -9.36
CA ARG A 214 -0.11 18.99 -10.10
C ARG A 214 -0.79 17.93 -9.24
N LEU A 215 -1.38 16.93 -9.86
CA LEU A 215 -1.76 15.69 -9.18
C LEU A 215 -0.52 14.84 -8.89
N GLY A 216 -0.60 13.98 -7.89
CA GLY A 216 0.41 12.97 -7.63
C GLY A 216 0.48 11.94 -8.76
N THR A 217 1.62 11.27 -8.89
CA THR A 217 1.81 10.09 -9.74
C THR A 217 1.95 8.84 -8.89
N VAL A 218 1.82 7.67 -9.50
CA VAL A 218 2.04 6.40 -8.80
C VAL A 218 3.49 6.27 -8.32
N GLU A 219 4.44 6.86 -9.04
CA GLU A 219 5.86 6.91 -8.70
C GLU A 219 6.15 7.80 -7.49
N ASP A 220 5.45 8.94 -7.33
CA ASP A 220 5.56 9.78 -6.14
C ASP A 220 5.25 8.96 -4.87
N VAL A 221 4.17 8.18 -4.91
CA VAL A 221 3.74 7.34 -3.78
C VAL A 221 4.67 6.16 -3.57
N ALA A 222 5.05 5.47 -4.65
CA ALA A 222 5.96 4.32 -4.62
C ALA A 222 7.32 4.67 -4.02
N SER A 223 7.83 5.89 -4.30
CA SER A 223 9.08 6.40 -3.72
C SER A 223 8.99 6.55 -2.21
N GLY A 224 7.88 7.10 -1.68
CA GLY A 224 7.63 7.19 -0.25
C GLY A 224 7.51 5.83 0.43
N ILE A 225 6.86 4.87 -0.22
CA ILE A 225 6.74 3.49 0.28
C ILE A 225 8.12 2.81 0.30
N ALA A 226 8.90 2.92 -0.77
CA ALA A 226 10.23 2.32 -0.86
C ALA A 226 11.20 2.91 0.18
N PHE A 227 11.13 4.23 0.44
CA PHE A 227 11.86 4.87 1.54
C PHE A 227 11.49 4.27 2.90
N LEU A 228 10.19 4.20 3.23
CA LEU A 228 9.73 3.64 4.51
C LEU A 228 10.06 2.14 4.66
N ALA A 229 10.17 1.40 3.56
CA ALA A 229 10.55 0.00 3.56
C ALA A 229 12.06 -0.23 3.74
N SER A 230 12.89 0.78 3.52
CA SER A 230 14.37 0.69 3.54
C SER A 230 14.99 1.02 4.90
N ASP A 231 16.31 0.81 5.01
CA ASP A 231 17.08 1.17 6.21
C ASP A 231 17.29 2.67 6.38
N GLU A 232 17.03 3.47 5.34
CA GLU A 232 16.98 4.93 5.48
C GLU A 232 15.93 5.37 6.51
N ALA A 233 14.86 4.58 6.66
CA ALA A 233 13.79 4.77 7.64
C ALA A 233 13.96 3.93 8.92
N ARG A 234 15.18 3.47 9.26
CA ARG A 234 15.42 2.52 10.37
C ARG A 234 14.96 3.00 11.75
N PHE A 235 14.82 4.32 11.96
CA PHE A 235 14.30 4.89 13.20
C PHE A 235 12.94 5.56 13.04
N ILE A 236 12.20 5.19 11.96
CA ILE A 236 10.87 5.70 11.66
C ILE A 236 9.87 4.56 11.81
N THR A 237 8.97 4.66 12.79
CA THR A 237 7.84 3.75 12.99
C THR A 237 6.64 4.52 13.54
N ALA A 238 5.43 3.97 13.42
CA ALA A 238 4.16 4.60 13.82
C ALA A 238 3.80 5.88 13.06
N GLN A 239 4.51 6.23 11.96
CA GLN A 239 4.32 7.46 11.23
C GLN A 239 3.33 7.30 10.05
N ALA A 240 2.68 8.41 9.71
CA ALA A 240 1.88 8.57 8.50
C ALA A 240 2.57 9.59 7.58
N LEU A 241 3.25 9.11 6.56
CA LEU A 241 3.87 9.95 5.54
C LEU A 241 2.82 10.42 4.53
N VAL A 242 2.53 11.71 4.53
CA VAL A 242 1.59 12.32 3.57
C VAL A 242 2.33 12.62 2.27
N VAL A 243 1.80 12.07 1.15
CA VAL A 243 2.35 12.25 -0.20
C VAL A 243 1.25 12.88 -1.08
N ASP A 244 1.14 14.21 -1.02
CA ASP A 244 -0.03 14.93 -1.52
C ASP A 244 0.27 16.28 -2.18
N GLY A 245 1.53 16.64 -2.36
CA GLY A 245 1.92 17.94 -2.90
C GLY A 245 1.57 19.14 -2.02
N GLY A 246 1.23 18.90 -0.74
CA GLY A 246 0.92 19.91 0.26
C GLY A 246 -0.58 20.21 0.45
N ILE A 247 -1.48 19.63 -0.33
CA ILE A 247 -2.91 19.99 -0.36
C ILE A 247 -3.65 19.79 0.98
N THR A 248 -3.19 18.89 1.85
CA THR A 248 -3.88 18.57 3.12
C THR A 248 -3.64 19.62 4.19
N PHE A 249 -2.41 20.11 4.33
CA PHE A 249 -1.98 20.93 5.46
C PHE A 249 -1.69 22.39 5.11
N THR A 250 -1.93 22.80 3.87
CA THR A 250 -1.75 24.20 3.45
C THR A 250 -3.05 24.81 2.96
N THR A 251 -3.11 26.14 2.96
CA THR A 251 -4.13 26.95 2.29
C THR A 251 -3.45 27.78 1.22
N LEU A 252 -4.03 27.84 0.02
CA LEU A 252 -3.61 28.73 -1.07
C LEU A 252 -4.62 29.86 -1.21
#